data_bac44e6c5e97a8fe4fd4c0618ab05013
#
_entry.id   bac44e6c5e97a8fe4fd4c0618ab05013
#
_cell.length_a   1.000
_cell.length_b   1.000
_cell.length_c   1.000
_cell.angle_alpha   90.00
_cell.angle_beta   90.00
_cell.angle_gamma   90.00
#
_symmetry.space_group_name_H-M   'P 1'
#
loop_
_entity.id
_entity.type
_entity.pdbx_description
1 polymer ?
#
loop_
_entity_poly.entity_id
_entity_poly.type
_entity_poly.pdbx_seq_one_letter_code
_entity_poly.pdbx_strand_id
1 'polypeptide(L)'
;MITRRRVLQSAAVAVTAGTGLGGYAFAVEPAWLTVQRYRISPSNWPRDLQLRIAVLADLHIGFPIVTLDRLRGMVERTNAEAPDIVLLLGDFEAAHRLSRRYPKSAWAGELARLQAPLGIHAILGNHDWWEDRKLQFTRMGPTPVGQALDAVGIPTLENDAVRLVHNGQPFWLLGLGDQWAFYLDEHGNPKQGRFDFIGVDDLSGTLAKITDDAPAVLMVHEPDVFPEVPDRVALTVAGHTHGGQVQFMGWAPVVPSRFGTRYAYGHIIEPAQSTTRNGGSSGSRHLVVSGGLGCSGLPVRFGRPPEIVVIDLHGEPKRKQSDSA
;
A
#
# COMPACT_ATOMS: atom_id res chain seq x y z
N MET A 1 -14.24 -34.67 -38.12
CA MET A 1 -13.32 -33.77 -38.87
C MET A 1 -13.58 -32.32 -38.52
N ILE A 2 -12.54 -31.56 -38.16
CA ILE A 2 -12.65 -30.11 -37.91
C ILE A 2 -12.64 -29.43 -39.30
N THR A 3 -13.69 -28.71 -39.65
CA THR A 3 -13.79 -28.03 -40.95
C THR A 3 -13.08 -26.66 -40.90
N ARG A 4 -12.52 -26.20 -42.02
CA ARG A 4 -11.89 -24.86 -42.14
C ARG A 4 -12.80 -23.75 -41.65
N ARG A 5 -14.12 -23.85 -41.86
CA ARG A 5 -15.11 -22.89 -41.38
C ARG A 5 -15.19 -22.85 -39.88
N ARG A 6 -15.16 -24.00 -39.19
CA ARG A 6 -15.16 -24.06 -37.69
C ARG A 6 -13.87 -23.47 -37.12
N VAL A 7 -12.73 -23.72 -37.74
CA VAL A 7 -11.45 -23.12 -37.31
C VAL A 7 -11.50 -21.60 -37.41
N LEU A 8 -11.98 -21.07 -38.56
CA LEU A 8 -12.11 -19.61 -38.75
C LEU A 8 -13.13 -18.97 -37.80
N GLN A 9 -14.25 -19.65 -37.54
CA GLN A 9 -15.24 -19.18 -36.55
C GLN A 9 -14.66 -19.16 -35.14
N SER A 10 -13.95 -20.22 -34.72
CA SER A 10 -13.30 -20.26 -33.40
C SER A 10 -12.21 -19.20 -33.28
N ALA A 11 -11.42 -18.97 -34.33
CA ALA A 11 -10.42 -17.92 -34.35
C ALA A 11 -11.06 -16.52 -34.26
N ALA A 12 -12.15 -16.26 -35.00
CA ALA A 12 -12.88 -15.00 -34.92
C ALA A 12 -13.44 -14.75 -33.52
N VAL A 13 -14.05 -15.76 -32.90
CA VAL A 13 -14.54 -15.67 -31.50
C VAL A 13 -13.41 -15.38 -30.53
N ALA A 14 -12.28 -16.09 -30.65
CA ALA A 14 -11.13 -15.88 -29.79
C ALA A 14 -10.54 -14.46 -29.91
N VAL A 15 -10.44 -13.94 -31.15
CA VAL A 15 -9.97 -12.57 -31.41
C VAL A 15 -10.94 -11.55 -30.81
N THR A 16 -12.26 -11.70 -31.04
CA THR A 16 -13.26 -10.78 -30.51
C THR A 16 -13.28 -10.80 -28.98
N ALA A 17 -13.23 -11.98 -28.36
CA ALA A 17 -13.16 -12.11 -26.91
C ALA A 17 -11.86 -11.50 -26.35
N GLY A 18 -10.72 -11.76 -26.97
CA GLY A 18 -9.43 -11.19 -26.58
C GLY A 18 -9.39 -9.67 -26.68
N THR A 19 -9.95 -9.11 -27.76
CA THR A 19 -10.06 -7.64 -27.94
C THR A 19 -11.00 -7.03 -26.89
N GLY A 20 -12.14 -7.69 -26.61
CA GLY A 20 -13.07 -7.24 -25.57
C GLY A 20 -12.48 -7.25 -24.18
N LEU A 21 -11.79 -8.33 -23.79
CA LEU A 21 -11.09 -8.45 -22.50
C LEU A 21 -9.93 -7.44 -22.38
N GLY A 22 -9.16 -7.24 -23.45
CA GLY A 22 -8.09 -6.24 -23.49
C GLY A 22 -8.63 -4.82 -23.34
N GLY A 23 -9.71 -4.48 -24.04
CA GLY A 23 -10.40 -3.20 -23.90
C GLY A 23 -10.94 -2.97 -22.48
N TYR A 24 -11.54 -3.99 -21.88
CA TYR A 24 -12.01 -3.95 -20.48
C TYR A 24 -10.85 -3.71 -19.51
N ALA A 25 -9.76 -4.49 -19.64
CA ALA A 25 -8.60 -4.39 -18.75
C ALA A 25 -7.87 -3.05 -18.87
N PHE A 26 -7.91 -2.40 -20.03
CA PHE A 26 -7.25 -1.11 -20.26
C PHE A 26 -8.14 0.09 -19.91
N ALA A 27 -9.43 0.06 -20.27
CA ALA A 27 -10.27 1.25 -20.21
C ALA A 27 -11.35 1.21 -19.14
N VAL A 28 -11.83 0.03 -18.75
CA VAL A 28 -12.97 -0.08 -17.83
C VAL A 28 -12.49 -0.34 -16.41
N GLU A 29 -11.78 -1.43 -16.17
CA GLU A 29 -11.40 -1.81 -14.81
C GLU A 29 -10.46 -0.80 -14.14
N PRO A 30 -9.42 -0.23 -14.81
CA PRO A 30 -8.61 0.83 -14.20
C PRO A 30 -9.41 2.09 -13.82
N ALA A 31 -10.59 2.29 -14.43
CA ALA A 31 -11.48 3.40 -14.12
C ALA A 31 -12.48 3.10 -12.98
N TRP A 32 -12.63 1.87 -12.58
CA TRP A 32 -13.64 1.42 -11.62
C TRP A 32 -13.11 1.49 -10.19
N LEU A 33 -13.12 2.69 -9.60
CA LEU A 33 -12.72 2.91 -8.21
C LEU A 33 -13.66 2.20 -7.23
N THR A 34 -13.08 1.42 -6.34
CA THR A 34 -13.78 0.71 -5.26
C THR A 34 -13.34 1.19 -3.87
N VAL A 35 -14.10 0.84 -2.85
CA VAL A 35 -13.71 1.04 -1.44
C VAL A 35 -13.74 -0.31 -0.75
N GLN A 36 -12.56 -0.79 -0.37
CA GLN A 36 -12.41 -2.03 0.38
C GLN A 36 -12.41 -1.73 1.88
N ARG A 37 -13.24 -2.43 2.66
CA ARG A 37 -13.37 -2.20 4.10
C ARG A 37 -12.94 -3.40 4.90
N TYR A 38 -12.14 -3.13 5.94
CA TYR A 38 -11.73 -4.12 6.92
C TYR A 38 -12.12 -3.66 8.33
N ARG A 39 -12.57 -4.60 9.15
CA ARG A 39 -12.75 -4.40 10.58
C ARG A 39 -11.74 -5.28 11.30
N ILE A 40 -10.82 -4.66 12.02
CA ILE A 40 -9.67 -5.35 12.59
C ILE A 40 -9.61 -5.08 14.10
N SER A 41 -9.39 -6.16 14.87
CA SER A 41 -9.33 -6.11 16.34
C SER A 41 -8.08 -6.83 16.83
N PRO A 42 -6.91 -6.19 16.79
CA PRO A 42 -5.69 -6.79 17.33
C PRO A 42 -5.78 -6.92 18.85
N SER A 43 -5.23 -7.99 19.40
CA SER A 43 -5.24 -8.25 20.86
C SER A 43 -4.47 -7.22 21.67
N ASN A 44 -3.50 -6.54 21.05
CA ASN A 44 -2.68 -5.47 21.66
C ASN A 44 -3.21 -4.06 21.34
N TRP A 45 -4.42 -3.91 20.79
CA TRP A 45 -5.07 -2.62 20.57
C TRP A 45 -6.06 -2.30 21.70
N PRO A 46 -6.03 -1.06 22.29
CA PRO A 46 -6.94 -0.71 23.38
C PRO A 46 -8.39 -0.72 22.96
N ARG A 47 -9.28 -1.18 23.85
CA ARG A 47 -10.72 -1.29 23.57
C ARG A 47 -11.39 0.06 23.30
N ASP A 48 -10.96 1.06 24.04
CA ASP A 48 -11.55 2.39 24.00
C ASP A 48 -10.93 3.28 22.89
N LEU A 49 -9.93 2.76 22.17
CA LEU A 49 -9.34 3.41 21.02
C LEU A 49 -9.96 2.84 19.73
N GLN A 50 -10.90 3.59 19.16
CA GLN A 50 -11.47 3.30 17.85
C GLN A 50 -10.86 4.25 16.84
N LEU A 51 -10.35 3.74 15.74
CA LEU A 51 -9.67 4.52 14.73
C LEU A 51 -10.11 4.09 13.33
N ARG A 52 -10.62 5.03 12.54
CA ARG A 52 -10.89 4.82 11.11
C ARG A 52 -9.73 5.33 10.30
N ILE A 53 -9.05 4.44 9.62
CA ILE A 53 -7.88 4.71 8.79
C ILE A 53 -8.31 4.61 7.32
N ALA A 54 -8.06 5.64 6.52
CA ALA A 54 -8.10 5.53 5.06
C ALA A 54 -6.67 5.35 4.53
N VAL A 55 -6.48 4.36 3.67
CA VAL A 55 -5.20 4.04 3.04
C VAL A 55 -5.30 4.23 1.54
N LEU A 56 -4.39 5.02 0.99
CA LEU A 56 -4.18 5.22 -0.44
C LEU A 56 -2.76 4.78 -0.78
N ALA A 57 -2.62 3.78 -1.63
CA ALA A 57 -1.33 3.24 -2.05
C ALA A 57 -1.19 3.27 -3.57
N ASP A 58 0.04 3.32 -4.04
CA ASP A 58 0.37 3.10 -5.45
C ASP A 58 -0.47 3.98 -6.38
N LEU A 59 -0.46 5.27 -6.11
CA LEU A 59 -1.26 6.25 -6.85
C LEU A 59 -0.87 6.32 -8.31
N HIS A 60 0.43 6.22 -8.63
CA HIS A 60 0.97 6.28 -9.99
C HIS A 60 0.28 7.37 -10.83
N ILE A 61 0.27 8.60 -10.29
CA ILE A 61 -0.42 9.74 -10.87
C ILE A 61 0.21 10.12 -12.19
N GLY A 62 -0.58 10.05 -13.26
CA GLY A 62 -0.17 10.37 -14.62
C GLY A 62 -1.23 10.00 -15.64
N PHE A 63 -1.22 10.74 -16.77
CA PHE A 63 -2.07 10.40 -17.91
C PHE A 63 -1.58 9.09 -18.55
N PRO A 64 -2.46 8.17 -19.02
CA PRO A 64 -3.91 8.33 -19.12
C PRO A 64 -4.68 7.76 -17.91
N ILE A 65 -4.02 7.08 -16.94
CA ILE A 65 -4.71 6.27 -15.94
C ILE A 65 -5.18 7.12 -14.75
N VAL A 66 -4.27 7.73 -14.00
CA VAL A 66 -4.64 8.58 -12.85
C VAL A 66 -4.41 10.05 -13.22
N THR A 67 -5.39 10.62 -13.91
CA THR A 67 -5.39 12.06 -14.22
C THR A 67 -5.66 12.89 -12.95
N LEU A 68 -5.39 14.19 -13.00
CA LEU A 68 -5.69 15.09 -11.87
C LEU A 68 -7.18 15.09 -11.52
N ASP A 69 -8.08 15.00 -12.50
CA ASP A 69 -9.52 14.92 -12.23
C ASP A 69 -9.90 13.60 -11.54
N ARG A 70 -9.27 12.50 -11.92
CA ARG A 70 -9.46 11.22 -11.22
C ARG A 70 -8.88 11.25 -9.81
N LEU A 71 -7.71 11.84 -9.63
CA LEU A 71 -7.11 12.03 -8.31
C LEU A 71 -8.05 12.85 -7.41
N ARG A 72 -8.64 13.94 -7.96
CA ARG A 72 -9.64 14.73 -7.24
C ARG A 72 -10.84 13.89 -6.80
N GLY A 73 -11.38 13.05 -7.69
CA GLY A 73 -12.46 12.13 -7.36
C GLY A 73 -12.06 11.10 -6.29
N MET A 74 -10.82 10.61 -6.29
CA MET A 74 -10.29 9.74 -5.24
C MET A 74 -10.23 10.48 -3.89
N VAL A 75 -9.74 11.71 -3.87
CA VAL A 75 -9.69 12.57 -2.67
C VAL A 75 -11.10 12.82 -2.13
N GLU A 76 -12.05 13.21 -2.97
CA GLU A 76 -13.45 13.42 -2.57
C GLU A 76 -14.08 12.14 -2.02
N ARG A 77 -13.81 11.00 -2.67
CA ARG A 77 -14.29 9.70 -2.21
C ARG A 77 -13.68 9.30 -0.86
N THR A 78 -12.38 9.57 -0.65
CA THR A 78 -11.70 9.32 0.62
C THR A 78 -12.29 10.18 1.74
N ASN A 79 -12.49 11.47 1.49
CA ASN A 79 -13.10 12.40 2.46
C ASN A 79 -14.52 11.98 2.84
N ALA A 80 -15.29 11.43 1.88
CA ALA A 80 -16.65 10.93 2.14
C ALA A 80 -16.69 9.71 3.08
N GLU A 81 -15.59 8.99 3.27
CA GLU A 81 -15.47 7.91 4.26
C GLU A 81 -15.25 8.44 5.68
N ALA A 82 -15.05 9.76 5.85
CA ALA A 82 -14.80 10.44 7.12
C ALA A 82 -13.72 9.74 7.98
N PRO A 83 -12.49 9.57 7.47
CA PRO A 83 -11.42 8.92 8.21
C PRO A 83 -10.91 9.81 9.35
N ASP A 84 -10.44 9.18 10.43
CA ASP A 84 -9.72 9.88 11.50
C ASP A 84 -8.30 10.23 11.08
N ILE A 85 -7.70 9.41 10.21
CA ILE A 85 -6.35 9.56 9.68
C ILE A 85 -6.28 9.03 8.24
N VAL A 86 -5.47 9.67 7.39
CA VAL A 86 -5.19 9.19 6.03
C VAL A 86 -3.72 8.81 5.92
N LEU A 87 -3.46 7.62 5.38
CA LEU A 87 -2.12 7.07 5.17
C LEU A 87 -1.86 6.92 3.66
N LEU A 88 -0.79 7.56 3.17
CA LEU A 88 -0.33 7.49 1.79
C LEU A 88 0.91 6.59 1.74
N LEU A 89 0.82 5.45 1.05
CA LEU A 89 1.81 4.40 1.14
C LEU A 89 2.82 4.36 -0.02
N GLY A 90 3.15 5.52 -0.60
CA GLY A 90 4.18 5.63 -1.62
C GLY A 90 3.69 5.38 -3.06
N ASP A 91 4.64 5.41 -3.99
CA ASP A 91 4.45 5.27 -5.44
C ASP A 91 3.47 6.31 -5.99
N PHE A 92 3.83 7.60 -5.79
CA PHE A 92 2.97 8.72 -6.17
C PHE A 92 2.90 8.95 -7.66
N GLU A 93 4.03 8.88 -8.38
CA GLU A 93 4.09 9.23 -9.80
C GLU A 93 4.04 8.02 -10.72
N ALA A 94 3.34 8.15 -11.85
CA ALA A 94 3.26 7.11 -12.85
C ALA A 94 4.64 6.78 -13.46
N ALA A 95 4.96 5.50 -13.55
CA ALA A 95 6.25 4.97 -13.96
C ALA A 95 6.20 4.08 -15.22
N HIS A 96 5.08 4.02 -15.94
CA HIS A 96 5.01 3.24 -17.17
C HIS A 96 5.32 4.07 -18.42
N ARG A 97 5.86 3.43 -19.46
CA ARG A 97 6.36 4.10 -20.70
C ARG A 97 5.34 4.94 -21.45
N LEU A 98 4.05 4.69 -21.26
CA LEU A 98 2.96 5.43 -21.91
C LEU A 98 2.43 6.57 -21.04
N SER A 99 3.00 6.79 -19.84
CA SER A 99 2.55 7.83 -18.93
C SER A 99 3.14 9.19 -19.29
N ARG A 100 2.33 10.24 -19.05
CA ARG A 100 2.80 11.63 -18.94
C ARG A 100 2.57 12.08 -17.52
N ARG A 101 3.63 12.50 -16.86
CA ARG A 101 3.58 13.02 -15.49
C ARG A 101 3.04 14.44 -15.47
N TYR A 102 2.41 14.78 -14.37
CA TYR A 102 2.03 16.14 -14.05
C TYR A 102 3.14 16.81 -13.22
N PRO A 103 3.19 18.16 -13.18
CA PRO A 103 4.01 18.86 -12.19
C PRO A 103 3.67 18.38 -10.77
N LYS A 104 4.69 18.15 -9.93
CA LYS A 104 4.51 17.65 -8.57
C LYS A 104 3.58 18.55 -7.73
N SER A 105 3.71 19.86 -7.87
CA SER A 105 2.83 20.83 -7.21
C SER A 105 1.35 20.65 -7.57
N ALA A 106 1.03 20.17 -8.79
CA ALA A 106 -0.35 20.01 -9.22
C ALA A 106 -1.03 18.83 -8.50
N TRP A 107 -0.38 17.66 -8.45
CA TRP A 107 -0.97 16.51 -7.77
C TRP A 107 -0.85 16.62 -6.24
N ALA A 108 0.24 17.19 -5.71
CA ALA A 108 0.37 17.46 -4.29
C ALA A 108 -0.72 18.41 -3.79
N GLY A 109 -1.05 19.46 -4.58
CA GLY A 109 -2.16 20.36 -4.29
C GLY A 109 -3.53 19.68 -4.27
N GLU A 110 -3.76 18.64 -5.08
CA GLU A 110 -4.99 17.84 -4.99
C GLU A 110 -4.98 16.94 -3.72
N LEU A 111 -3.84 16.33 -3.37
CA LEU A 111 -3.71 15.54 -2.14
C LEU A 111 -3.87 16.40 -0.87
N ALA A 112 -3.46 17.65 -0.88
CA ALA A 112 -3.66 18.59 0.22
C ALA A 112 -5.14 18.85 0.56
N ARG A 113 -6.07 18.43 -0.30
CA ARG A 113 -7.52 18.52 -0.06
C ARG A 113 -8.09 17.34 0.72
N LEU A 114 -7.26 16.34 1.04
CA LEU A 114 -7.63 15.27 1.96
C LEU A 114 -7.93 15.84 3.34
N GLN A 115 -8.88 15.24 4.04
CA GLN A 115 -9.36 15.72 5.34
C GLN A 115 -9.38 14.57 6.35
N ALA A 116 -8.64 14.74 7.44
CA ALA A 116 -8.63 13.82 8.57
C ALA A 116 -8.21 14.57 9.84
N PRO A 117 -8.90 14.40 10.98
CA PRO A 117 -8.59 15.09 12.23
C PRO A 117 -7.17 14.84 12.77
N LEU A 118 -6.61 13.63 12.52
CA LEU A 118 -5.26 13.26 12.93
C LEU A 118 -4.23 13.52 11.81
N GLY A 119 -4.64 14.15 10.72
CA GLY A 119 -3.76 14.52 9.61
C GLY A 119 -3.65 13.45 8.53
N ILE A 120 -2.81 13.81 7.55
CA ILE A 120 -2.43 12.98 6.41
C ILE A 120 -0.93 12.69 6.59
N HIS A 121 -0.54 11.43 6.56
CA HIS A 121 0.86 11.00 6.71
C HIS A 121 1.26 10.15 5.52
N ALA A 122 2.49 10.30 5.07
CA ALA A 122 2.99 9.60 3.90
C ALA A 122 4.27 8.81 4.23
N ILE A 123 4.50 7.77 3.46
CA ILE A 123 5.80 7.17 3.23
C ILE A 123 6.11 7.23 1.73
N LEU A 124 7.35 6.95 1.35
CA LEU A 124 7.75 6.86 -0.05
C LEU A 124 7.75 5.40 -0.49
N GLY A 125 7.54 5.18 -1.80
CA GLY A 125 7.69 3.88 -2.43
C GLY A 125 8.88 3.87 -3.41
N ASN A 126 9.19 2.70 -3.95
CA ASN A 126 10.36 2.49 -4.78
C ASN A 126 10.38 3.38 -6.05
N HIS A 127 9.24 3.64 -6.67
CA HIS A 127 9.18 4.55 -7.81
C HIS A 127 9.47 6.00 -7.45
N ASP A 128 9.21 6.44 -6.24
CA ASP A 128 9.53 7.79 -5.77
C ASP A 128 11.05 8.02 -5.65
N TRP A 129 11.83 6.93 -5.49
CA TRP A 129 13.29 6.89 -5.51
C TRP A 129 13.86 6.65 -6.91
N TRP A 130 13.28 5.71 -7.67
CA TRP A 130 13.84 5.25 -8.96
C TRP A 130 13.79 6.32 -10.03
N GLU A 131 12.83 7.22 -9.97
CA GLU A 131 12.57 8.21 -11.00
C GLU A 131 13.56 9.39 -10.97
N ASP A 132 14.35 9.52 -9.91
CA ASP A 132 15.44 10.50 -9.83
C ASP A 132 16.81 9.79 -9.94
N ARG A 133 17.41 9.91 -11.14
CA ARG A 133 18.74 9.32 -11.39
C ARG A 133 19.82 9.84 -10.46
N LYS A 134 19.74 11.10 -10.00
CA LYS A 134 20.72 11.67 -9.08
C LYS A 134 20.67 10.92 -7.75
N LEU A 135 19.48 10.65 -7.22
CA LEU A 135 19.29 9.89 -5.99
C LEU A 135 19.85 8.47 -6.10
N GLN A 136 19.68 7.82 -7.26
CA GLN A 136 20.23 6.48 -7.49
C GLN A 136 21.76 6.42 -7.37
N PHE A 137 22.46 7.51 -7.68
CA PHE A 137 23.92 7.60 -7.53
C PHE A 137 24.35 8.15 -6.18
N THR A 138 23.72 9.22 -5.70
CA THR A 138 24.14 9.88 -4.46
C THR A 138 23.68 9.16 -3.21
N ARG A 139 22.58 8.40 -3.30
CA ARG A 139 21.89 7.73 -2.18
C ARG A 139 21.54 8.68 -1.02
N MET A 140 21.42 9.95 -1.32
CA MET A 140 21.10 11.00 -0.35
C MET A 140 19.88 11.78 -0.81
N GLY A 141 18.85 11.80 0.04
CA GLY A 141 17.63 12.57 -0.17
C GLY A 141 17.78 14.06 0.17
N PRO A 142 16.74 14.82 0.21
CA PRO A 142 15.34 14.36 0.09
C PRO A 142 14.92 14.08 -1.35
N THR A 143 13.90 13.21 -1.52
CA THR A 143 13.32 12.94 -2.84
C THR A 143 12.49 14.15 -3.32
N PRO A 144 12.40 14.40 -4.64
CA PRO A 144 11.52 15.45 -5.16
C PRO A 144 10.03 15.21 -4.83
N VAL A 145 9.62 13.96 -4.63
CA VAL A 145 8.26 13.58 -4.20
C VAL A 145 8.05 13.99 -2.74
N GLY A 146 8.95 13.63 -1.84
CA GLY A 146 8.88 14.03 -0.43
C GLY A 146 8.84 15.55 -0.28
N GLN A 147 9.70 16.29 -1.00
CA GLN A 147 9.68 17.75 -1.00
C GLN A 147 8.33 18.35 -1.46
N ALA A 148 7.67 17.70 -2.45
CA ALA A 148 6.37 18.19 -2.92
C ALA A 148 5.25 17.93 -1.91
N LEU A 149 5.31 16.82 -1.16
CA LEU A 149 4.38 16.52 -0.08
C LEU A 149 4.59 17.46 1.11
N ASP A 150 5.83 17.68 1.52
CA ASP A 150 6.18 18.60 2.60
C ASP A 150 5.72 20.03 2.30
N ALA A 151 5.86 20.48 1.03
CA ALA A 151 5.44 21.81 0.61
C ALA A 151 3.94 22.06 0.75
N VAL A 152 3.12 21.01 0.85
CA VAL A 152 1.66 21.10 1.07
C VAL A 152 1.24 20.64 2.47
N GLY A 153 2.21 20.43 3.38
CA GLY A 153 1.96 20.09 4.76
C GLY A 153 1.63 18.61 5.01
N ILE A 154 2.01 17.71 4.09
CA ILE A 154 1.89 16.26 4.25
C ILE A 154 3.27 15.71 4.64
N PRO A 155 3.50 15.37 5.93
CA PRO A 155 4.79 14.86 6.37
C PRO A 155 5.07 13.47 5.81
N THR A 156 6.31 13.25 5.36
CA THR A 156 6.84 11.95 4.98
C THR A 156 7.58 11.33 6.16
N LEU A 157 7.10 10.19 6.64
CA LEU A 157 7.74 9.42 7.70
C LEU A 157 8.69 8.39 7.07
N GLU A 158 9.97 8.73 7.04
CA GLU A 158 11.01 7.84 6.49
C GLU A 158 11.91 7.36 7.63
N ASN A 159 11.72 6.10 8.05
CA ASN A 159 12.29 5.54 9.27
C ASN A 159 11.98 6.43 10.49
N ASP A 160 10.76 6.91 10.55
CA ASP A 160 10.34 7.87 11.57
C ASP A 160 9.05 7.45 12.28
N ALA A 161 8.76 8.09 13.40
CA ALA A 161 7.62 7.79 14.25
C ALA A 161 7.00 9.07 14.79
N VAL A 162 5.68 9.12 14.81
CA VAL A 162 4.92 10.19 15.43
C VAL A 162 3.95 9.63 16.46
N ARG A 163 3.91 10.24 17.65
CA ARG A 163 2.95 9.91 18.70
C ARG A 163 1.69 10.75 18.52
N LEU A 164 0.58 10.10 18.26
CA LEU A 164 -0.73 10.72 18.05
C LEU A 164 -1.65 10.43 19.24
N VAL A 165 -2.66 11.26 19.42
CA VAL A 165 -3.68 11.08 20.47
C VAL A 165 -5.06 11.19 19.82
N HIS A 166 -5.89 10.17 19.98
CA HIS A 166 -7.27 10.15 19.52
C HIS A 166 -8.20 9.88 20.69
N ASN A 167 -9.17 10.76 20.93
CA ASN A 167 -10.10 10.68 22.07
C ASN A 167 -9.41 10.43 23.41
N GLY A 168 -8.27 11.11 23.64
CA GLY A 168 -7.48 10.98 24.87
C GLY A 168 -6.60 9.72 24.96
N GLN A 169 -6.65 8.83 23.97
CA GLN A 169 -5.86 7.60 23.92
C GLN A 169 -4.66 7.78 22.97
N PRO A 170 -3.43 7.53 23.43
CA PRO A 170 -2.24 7.63 22.59
C PRO A 170 -2.02 6.37 21.73
N PHE A 171 -1.43 6.57 20.56
CA PHE A 171 -0.87 5.51 19.72
C PHE A 171 0.32 6.05 18.91
N TRP A 172 1.15 5.16 18.40
CA TRP A 172 2.26 5.48 17.54
C TRP A 172 1.91 5.18 16.07
N LEU A 173 2.20 6.13 15.21
CA LEU A 173 2.26 5.90 13.77
C LEU A 173 3.72 5.88 13.35
N LEU A 174 4.14 4.79 12.70
CA LEU A 174 5.49 4.54 12.24
C LEU A 174 5.50 4.54 10.72
N GLY A 175 6.54 5.12 10.11
CA GLY A 175 6.80 5.01 8.67
C GLY A 175 8.16 4.41 8.43
N LEU A 176 8.22 3.30 7.70
CA LEU A 176 9.46 2.66 7.30
C LEU A 176 9.96 3.25 5.99
N GLY A 177 11.27 3.41 5.86
CA GLY A 177 11.91 3.72 4.60
C GLY A 177 11.70 2.61 3.57
N ASP A 178 11.82 2.94 2.31
CA ASP A 178 11.58 2.03 1.19
C ASP A 178 12.64 0.92 1.11
N GLN A 179 12.22 -0.34 0.95
CA GLN A 179 13.11 -1.50 0.91
C GLN A 179 13.76 -1.70 -0.47
N TRP A 180 13.23 -1.06 -1.52
CA TRP A 180 13.68 -1.21 -2.91
C TRP A 180 14.16 0.13 -3.50
N ALA A 181 14.56 1.09 -2.66
CA ALA A 181 14.92 2.45 -3.04
C ALA A 181 15.97 2.52 -4.17
N PHE A 182 16.94 1.59 -4.19
CA PHE A 182 18.02 1.62 -5.16
C PHE A 182 18.12 0.33 -5.97
N TYR A 183 18.01 0.46 -7.29
CA TYR A 183 18.23 -0.62 -8.26
C TYR A 183 19.64 -0.62 -8.87
N LEU A 184 20.45 0.42 -8.58
CA LEU A 184 21.85 0.49 -8.96
C LEU A 184 22.73 0.14 -7.75
N ASP A 185 23.88 -0.52 -8.00
CA ASP A 185 24.90 -0.68 -7.01
C ASP A 185 25.69 0.64 -6.79
N GLU A 186 26.68 0.63 -5.90
CA GLU A 186 27.53 1.78 -5.60
C GLU A 186 28.39 2.25 -6.78
N HIS A 187 28.55 1.39 -7.80
CA HIS A 187 29.28 1.70 -9.04
C HIS A 187 28.33 2.13 -10.18
N GLY A 188 27.01 2.19 -9.92
CA GLY A 188 26.00 2.56 -10.90
C GLY A 188 25.60 1.44 -11.86
N ASN A 189 25.94 0.17 -11.56
CA ASN A 189 25.51 -0.98 -12.34
C ASN A 189 24.12 -1.45 -11.88
N PRO A 190 23.25 -1.87 -12.80
CA PRO A 190 21.97 -2.48 -12.44
C PRO A 190 22.18 -3.77 -11.63
N LYS A 191 21.37 -3.95 -10.60
CA LYS A 191 21.31 -5.19 -9.81
C LYS A 191 20.98 -6.38 -10.72
N GLN A 192 21.59 -7.54 -10.46
CA GLN A 192 21.45 -8.71 -11.32
C GLN A 192 20.28 -9.61 -10.94
N GLY A 193 19.93 -9.68 -9.67
CA GLY A 193 18.83 -10.49 -9.19
C GLY A 193 17.48 -9.76 -9.22
N ARG A 194 16.39 -10.50 -9.36
CA ARG A 194 15.04 -9.94 -9.41
C ARG A 194 14.67 -9.11 -8.18
N PHE A 195 15.24 -9.44 -7.02
CA PHE A 195 14.97 -8.82 -5.74
C PHE A 195 16.23 -8.26 -5.05
N ASP A 196 17.30 -8.01 -5.82
CA ASP A 196 18.57 -7.50 -5.30
C ASP A 196 18.55 -5.97 -5.20
N PHE A 197 17.53 -5.42 -4.55
CA PHE A 197 17.44 -4.00 -4.28
C PHE A 197 18.16 -3.66 -2.98
N ILE A 198 18.57 -2.40 -2.86
CA ILE A 198 19.09 -1.82 -1.62
C ILE A 198 18.02 -0.87 -1.10
N GLY A 199 17.58 -1.10 0.12
CA GLY A 199 16.63 -0.23 0.80
C GLY A 199 17.29 0.92 1.54
N VAL A 200 16.46 1.84 1.97
CA VAL A 200 16.77 2.84 2.99
C VAL A 200 16.09 2.50 4.31
N ASP A 201 15.41 1.36 4.38
CA ASP A 201 14.64 0.89 5.52
C ASP A 201 15.53 0.58 6.74
N ASP A 202 15.09 1.08 7.91
CA ASP A 202 15.67 0.77 9.21
C ASP A 202 14.54 0.46 10.21
N LEU A 203 14.05 -0.77 10.18
CA LEU A 203 12.97 -1.21 11.08
C LEU A 203 13.37 -1.10 12.55
N SER A 204 14.62 -1.45 12.87
CA SER A 204 15.13 -1.41 14.24
C SER A 204 15.19 0.03 14.78
N GLY A 205 15.76 0.95 13.99
CA GLY A 205 15.83 2.37 14.35
C GLY A 205 14.45 3.02 14.41
N THR A 206 13.52 2.63 13.52
CA THR A 206 12.14 3.12 13.55
C THR A 206 11.42 2.69 14.82
N LEU A 207 11.53 1.42 15.20
CA LEU A 207 10.93 0.88 16.44
C LEU A 207 11.56 1.48 17.70
N ALA A 208 12.85 1.82 17.68
CA ALA A 208 13.54 2.44 18.81
C ALA A 208 13.03 3.85 19.13
N LYS A 209 12.32 4.50 18.22
CA LYS A 209 11.68 5.82 18.45
C LYS A 209 10.45 5.75 19.35
N ILE A 210 9.90 4.55 19.57
CA ILE A 210 8.76 4.37 20.48
C ILE A 210 9.25 4.44 21.92
N THR A 211 8.73 5.40 22.68
CA THR A 211 9.22 5.70 24.05
C THR A 211 8.27 5.29 25.18
N ASP A 212 7.09 4.74 24.84
CA ASP A 212 6.09 4.25 25.82
C ASP A 212 5.38 2.98 25.33
N ASP A 213 4.42 2.47 26.08
CA ASP A 213 3.70 1.23 25.76
C ASP A 213 2.46 1.43 24.89
N ALA A 214 2.23 2.65 24.36
CA ALA A 214 1.11 2.90 23.48
C ALA A 214 1.19 2.02 22.21
N PRO A 215 0.05 1.51 21.68
CA PRO A 215 0.04 0.62 20.54
C PRO A 215 0.59 1.31 19.29
N ALA A 216 1.03 0.53 18.31
CA ALA A 216 1.64 1.07 17.10
C ALA A 216 0.95 0.58 15.82
N VAL A 217 0.82 1.49 14.83
CA VAL A 217 0.49 1.20 13.43
C VAL A 217 1.74 1.47 12.60
N LEU A 218 2.13 0.55 11.73
CA LEU A 218 3.30 0.65 10.87
C LEU A 218 2.90 0.77 9.41
N MET A 219 3.35 1.83 8.75
CA MET A 219 3.29 2.00 7.30
C MET A 219 4.56 1.46 6.67
N VAL A 220 4.42 0.62 5.66
CA VAL A 220 5.50 0.11 4.82
C VAL A 220 5.07 0.18 3.35
N HIS A 221 6.00 0.38 2.43
CA HIS A 221 5.64 0.29 1.02
C HIS A 221 5.58 -1.19 0.61
N GLU A 222 6.69 -1.94 0.75
CA GLU A 222 6.74 -3.36 0.47
C GLU A 222 6.27 -4.20 1.67
N PRO A 223 5.35 -5.16 1.47
CA PRO A 223 4.89 -6.05 2.54
C PRO A 223 5.95 -7.07 2.98
N ASP A 224 7.05 -7.18 2.26
CA ASP A 224 8.08 -8.21 2.44
C ASP A 224 8.82 -8.13 3.78
N VAL A 225 8.75 -7.00 4.49
CA VAL A 225 9.28 -6.83 5.86
C VAL A 225 8.40 -7.48 6.93
N PHE A 226 7.15 -7.82 6.63
CA PHE A 226 6.18 -8.25 7.64
C PHE A 226 6.64 -9.44 8.51
N PRO A 227 7.38 -10.43 8.00
CA PRO A 227 7.96 -11.49 8.86
C PRO A 227 8.84 -10.97 9.99
N GLU A 228 9.49 -9.81 9.81
CA GLU A 228 10.42 -9.20 10.79
C GLU A 228 9.72 -8.24 11.75
N VAL A 229 8.46 -7.84 11.44
CA VAL A 229 7.70 -6.90 12.28
C VAL A 229 7.34 -7.56 13.62
N PRO A 230 7.70 -6.96 14.77
CA PRO A 230 7.45 -7.56 16.08
C PRO A 230 5.97 -7.46 16.49
N ASP A 231 5.56 -8.32 17.43
CA ASP A 231 4.20 -8.41 17.98
C ASP A 231 3.70 -7.11 18.62
N ARG A 232 4.61 -6.17 18.95
CA ARG A 232 4.27 -4.85 19.47
C ARG A 232 3.46 -4.02 18.48
N VAL A 233 3.67 -4.21 17.18
CA VAL A 233 2.93 -3.52 16.12
C VAL A 233 1.55 -4.16 15.99
N ALA A 234 0.51 -3.38 16.25
CA ALA A 234 -0.87 -3.87 16.21
C ALA A 234 -1.38 -4.07 14.78
N LEU A 235 -0.95 -3.21 13.86
CA LEU A 235 -1.35 -3.27 12.45
C LEU A 235 -0.19 -2.79 11.59
N THR A 236 0.12 -3.55 10.54
CA THR A 236 0.97 -3.12 9.43
C THR A 236 0.09 -2.86 8.21
N VAL A 237 0.34 -1.78 7.48
CA VAL A 237 -0.33 -1.44 6.21
C VAL A 237 0.70 -1.31 5.10
N ALA A 238 0.43 -1.91 3.95
CA ALA A 238 1.36 -1.99 2.83
C ALA A 238 0.69 -1.74 1.47
N GLY A 239 1.50 -1.38 0.46
CA GLY A 239 1.14 -1.23 -0.95
C GLY A 239 1.96 -2.13 -1.86
N HIS A 240 2.58 -1.53 -2.92
CA HIS A 240 3.60 -2.08 -3.80
C HIS A 240 3.15 -3.22 -4.73
N THR A 241 2.47 -4.22 -4.22
CA THR A 241 2.14 -5.45 -4.97
C THR A 241 1.03 -5.27 -5.98
N HIS A 242 0.26 -4.19 -5.89
CA HIS A 242 -0.98 -3.97 -6.66
C HIS A 242 -1.99 -5.13 -6.60
N GLY A 243 -1.87 -6.02 -5.61
CA GLY A 243 -2.65 -7.26 -5.56
C GLY A 243 -2.41 -8.16 -6.78
N GLY A 244 -1.24 -8.02 -7.43
CA GLY A 244 -0.89 -8.65 -8.69
C GLY A 244 -1.46 -7.97 -9.92
N GLN A 245 -2.16 -6.83 -9.80
CA GLN A 245 -2.72 -5.96 -10.85
C GLN A 245 -3.57 -6.66 -11.93
N VAL A 246 -3.08 -7.78 -12.46
CA VAL A 246 -3.81 -8.69 -13.38
C VAL A 246 -3.97 -10.03 -12.68
N GLN A 247 -5.21 -10.38 -12.39
CA GLN A 247 -5.55 -11.62 -11.69
C GLN A 247 -6.64 -12.38 -12.46
N PHE A 248 -6.47 -13.67 -12.59
CA PHE A 248 -7.48 -14.55 -13.17
C PHE A 248 -7.75 -15.72 -12.21
N MET A 249 -8.99 -15.86 -11.75
CA MET A 249 -9.43 -16.92 -10.82
C MET A 249 -8.51 -17.12 -9.58
N GLY A 250 -8.04 -16.01 -9.01
CA GLY A 250 -7.16 -16.05 -7.83
C GLY A 250 -5.66 -16.17 -8.15
N TRP A 251 -5.29 -16.40 -9.40
CA TRP A 251 -3.90 -16.46 -9.82
C TRP A 251 -3.44 -15.16 -10.48
N ALA A 252 -2.32 -14.62 -10.02
CA ALA A 252 -1.65 -13.46 -10.60
C ALA A 252 -0.29 -13.87 -11.19
N PRO A 253 -0.03 -13.61 -12.49
CA PRO A 253 1.21 -14.02 -13.14
C PRO A 253 2.45 -13.29 -12.61
N VAL A 254 2.28 -12.09 -12.10
CA VAL A 254 3.34 -11.25 -11.57
C VAL A 254 2.91 -10.67 -10.23
N VAL A 255 3.67 -10.98 -9.19
CA VAL A 255 3.58 -10.34 -7.88
C VAL A 255 4.98 -9.89 -7.51
N PRO A 256 5.22 -8.59 -7.31
CA PRO A 256 6.54 -8.07 -6.92
C PRO A 256 6.76 -8.27 -5.40
N SER A 257 6.96 -9.52 -4.98
CA SER A 257 7.25 -9.91 -3.61
C SER A 257 8.13 -11.17 -3.59
N ARG A 258 9.09 -11.23 -2.66
CA ARG A 258 9.92 -12.42 -2.39
C ARG A 258 9.09 -13.61 -1.93
N PHE A 259 7.92 -13.33 -1.35
CA PHE A 259 6.98 -14.33 -0.82
C PHE A 259 5.87 -14.71 -1.81
N GLY A 260 5.94 -14.24 -3.06
CA GLY A 260 4.95 -14.50 -4.09
C GLY A 260 3.58 -13.99 -3.68
N THR A 261 2.57 -14.87 -3.66
CA THR A 261 1.19 -14.48 -3.36
C THR A 261 0.87 -14.39 -1.86
N ARG A 262 1.80 -14.77 -0.96
CA ARG A 262 1.54 -14.80 0.49
C ARG A 262 1.15 -13.44 1.05
N TYR A 263 1.83 -12.40 0.63
CA TYR A 263 1.61 -11.00 1.05
C TYR A 263 1.15 -10.12 -0.10
N ALA A 264 0.44 -10.69 -1.07
CA ALA A 264 0.09 -9.95 -2.27
C ALA A 264 -1.10 -9.02 -2.08
N TYR A 265 -2.06 -9.33 -1.19
CA TYR A 265 -3.31 -8.57 -1.12
C TYR A 265 -4.17 -8.91 0.09
N GLY A 266 -4.86 -7.90 0.58
CA GLY A 266 -5.94 -8.05 1.55
C GLY A 266 -5.47 -8.10 3.00
N HIS A 267 -6.33 -8.57 3.88
CA HIS A 267 -6.03 -8.71 5.30
C HIS A 267 -5.42 -10.08 5.59
N ILE A 268 -4.19 -10.09 6.04
CA ILE A 268 -3.38 -11.26 6.35
C ILE A 268 -3.17 -11.30 7.86
N ILE A 269 -3.39 -12.47 8.44
CA ILE A 269 -3.23 -12.71 9.88
C ILE A 269 -2.18 -13.81 10.06
N GLU A 270 -1.16 -13.51 10.84
CA GLU A 270 -0.16 -14.49 11.25
C GLU A 270 -0.09 -14.63 12.78
N PRO A 271 0.31 -15.80 13.28
CA PRO A 271 0.55 -15.99 14.70
C PRO A 271 1.58 -14.99 15.23
N ALA A 272 1.45 -14.59 16.49
CA ALA A 272 2.50 -13.83 17.17
C ALA A 272 3.83 -14.62 17.16
N GLN A 273 4.94 -13.89 17.09
CA GLN A 273 6.29 -14.50 17.12
C GLN A 273 6.67 -14.95 18.53
N SER A 274 6.16 -14.25 19.56
CA SER A 274 6.40 -14.60 20.96
C SER A 274 5.57 -15.83 21.35
N THR A 275 6.27 -16.89 21.76
CA THR A 275 5.63 -18.06 22.38
C THR A 275 5.53 -17.85 23.89
N THR A 276 4.35 -18.10 24.48
CA THR A 276 4.23 -18.17 25.94
C THR A 276 5.04 -19.34 26.47
N ARG A 277 5.48 -19.30 27.75
CA ARG A 277 6.21 -20.41 28.41
C ARG A 277 5.55 -21.80 28.29
N ASN A 278 4.25 -21.83 27.96
CA ASN A 278 3.48 -23.07 27.76
C ASN A 278 3.30 -23.45 26.27
N GLY A 279 4.06 -22.84 25.35
CA GLY A 279 4.07 -23.21 23.93
C GLY A 279 2.88 -22.72 23.10
N GLY A 280 1.98 -21.91 23.68
CA GLY A 280 0.89 -21.26 22.94
C GLY A 280 1.30 -19.87 22.45
N SER A 281 1.00 -19.53 21.20
CA SER A 281 1.08 -18.14 20.72
C SER A 281 -0.09 -17.35 21.30
N SER A 282 0.18 -16.28 22.07
CA SER A 282 -0.87 -15.42 22.61
C SER A 282 -1.02 -14.15 21.76
N GLY A 283 -1.74 -14.24 20.64
CA GLY A 283 -2.03 -13.09 19.81
C GLY A 283 -1.82 -13.35 18.32
N SER A 284 -2.10 -12.34 17.53
CA SER A 284 -1.93 -12.37 16.08
C SER A 284 -1.31 -11.05 15.61
N ARG A 285 -0.53 -11.13 14.54
CA ARG A 285 -0.01 -9.98 13.79
C ARG A 285 -0.90 -9.73 12.59
N HIS A 286 -1.20 -8.50 12.31
CA HIS A 286 -2.12 -8.10 11.25
C HIS A 286 -1.38 -7.29 10.20
N LEU A 287 -1.55 -7.67 8.94
CA LEU A 287 -1.07 -6.95 7.76
C LEU A 287 -2.25 -6.70 6.82
N VAL A 288 -2.40 -5.48 6.35
CA VAL A 288 -3.32 -5.15 5.25
C VAL A 288 -2.50 -4.68 4.07
N VAL A 289 -2.65 -5.37 2.93
CA VAL A 289 -1.98 -5.02 1.68
C VAL A 289 -3.01 -4.50 0.70
N SER A 290 -2.84 -3.25 0.27
CA SER A 290 -3.70 -2.59 -0.71
C SER A 290 -3.43 -3.09 -2.13
N GLY A 291 -4.50 -3.17 -2.93
CA GLY A 291 -4.39 -3.40 -4.38
C GLY A 291 -3.98 -2.16 -5.17
N GLY A 292 -3.79 -1.01 -4.51
CA GLY A 292 -3.35 0.23 -5.12
C GLY A 292 -4.40 0.94 -5.97
N LEU A 293 -4.13 2.18 -6.35
CA LEU A 293 -5.03 3.07 -7.08
C LEU A 293 -4.64 3.27 -8.54
N GLY A 294 -3.35 3.25 -8.86
CA GLY A 294 -2.80 3.39 -10.20
C GLY A 294 -2.46 2.08 -10.88
N CYS A 295 -1.56 2.14 -11.84
CA CYS A 295 -1.02 0.98 -12.54
C CYS A 295 0.50 1.09 -12.64
N SER A 296 1.20 -0.02 -12.38
CA SER A 296 2.64 -0.14 -12.55
C SER A 296 2.98 -0.99 -13.80
N GLY A 297 4.07 -0.65 -14.49
CA GLY A 297 4.55 -1.35 -15.67
C GLY A 297 3.65 -1.25 -16.91
N LEU A 298 2.43 -1.75 -16.83
CA LEU A 298 1.43 -1.68 -17.88
C LEU A 298 0.17 -0.96 -17.40
N PRO A 299 -0.48 -0.14 -18.26
CA PRO A 299 -1.68 0.63 -17.88
C PRO A 299 -2.95 -0.24 -17.95
N VAL A 300 -2.94 -1.39 -17.29
CA VAL A 300 -4.04 -2.36 -17.30
C VAL A 300 -4.33 -2.90 -15.91
N ARG A 301 -5.61 -3.19 -15.64
CA ARG A 301 -6.05 -3.95 -14.46
C ARG A 301 -7.06 -5.00 -14.90
N PHE A 302 -6.99 -6.18 -14.31
CA PHE A 302 -7.94 -7.25 -14.55
C PHE A 302 -8.14 -8.10 -13.29
N GLY A 303 -9.37 -8.18 -12.80
CA GLY A 303 -9.72 -8.88 -11.57
C GLY A 303 -9.20 -8.19 -10.30
N ARG A 304 -8.69 -6.96 -10.41
CA ARG A 304 -8.16 -6.15 -9.31
C ARG A 304 -8.39 -4.66 -9.58
N PRO A 305 -9.63 -4.16 -9.41
CA PRO A 305 -9.93 -2.75 -9.63
C PRO A 305 -9.16 -1.86 -8.65
N PRO A 306 -8.93 -0.58 -8.98
CA PRO A 306 -8.37 0.40 -8.06
C PRO A 306 -9.19 0.51 -6.77
N GLU A 307 -8.52 0.63 -5.63
CA GLU A 307 -9.22 0.66 -4.35
C GLU A 307 -8.66 1.69 -3.37
N ILE A 308 -9.57 2.34 -2.64
CA ILE A 308 -9.31 2.99 -1.37
C ILE A 308 -9.55 1.95 -0.30
N VAL A 309 -8.59 1.75 0.61
CA VAL A 309 -8.80 0.84 1.75
C VAL A 309 -9.24 1.65 2.96
N VAL A 310 -10.30 1.20 3.62
CA VAL A 310 -10.80 1.78 4.89
C VAL A 310 -10.71 0.71 5.97
N ILE A 311 -10.02 1.02 7.06
CA ILE A 311 -9.82 0.11 8.18
C ILE A 311 -10.49 0.70 9.42
N ASP A 312 -11.52 0.02 9.94
CA ASP A 312 -12.05 0.29 11.26
C ASP A 312 -11.25 -0.56 12.27
N LEU A 313 -10.31 0.09 12.97
CA LEU A 313 -9.42 -0.54 13.95
C LEU A 313 -10.01 -0.32 15.36
N HIS A 314 -10.20 -1.40 16.11
CA HIS A 314 -10.78 -1.37 17.46
C HIS A 314 -10.23 -2.54 18.29
N GLY A 315 -10.22 -2.42 19.62
CA GLY A 315 -9.78 -3.53 20.48
C GLY A 315 -10.81 -4.66 20.59
N GLU A 316 -10.36 -5.83 20.97
CA GLU A 316 -11.21 -7.02 21.13
C GLU A 316 -12.37 -6.77 22.11
N PRO A 317 -13.60 -7.19 21.79
CA PRO A 317 -14.72 -7.12 22.74
C PRO A 317 -14.41 -7.97 23.98
N LYS A 318 -14.98 -7.60 25.16
CA LYS A 318 -14.89 -8.45 26.37
C LYS A 318 -15.46 -9.83 26.02
N ARG A 319 -14.68 -10.89 26.17
CA ARG A 319 -15.27 -12.25 26.24
C ARG A 319 -16.35 -12.24 27.32
N LYS A 320 -17.59 -12.54 26.97
CA LYS A 320 -18.60 -12.82 28.01
C LYS A 320 -18.02 -13.98 28.82
N GLN A 321 -17.72 -13.73 30.10
CA GLN A 321 -17.54 -14.83 31.03
C GLN A 321 -18.83 -15.65 30.92
N SER A 322 -18.72 -16.88 30.45
CA SER A 322 -19.80 -17.87 30.60
C SER A 322 -19.95 -18.06 32.10
N ASP A 323 -21.03 -17.52 32.66
CA ASP A 323 -21.46 -17.88 34.01
C ASP A 323 -21.59 -19.40 34.02
N SER A 324 -20.55 -20.05 34.52
CA SER A 324 -20.62 -21.46 34.91
C SER A 324 -21.37 -21.51 36.23
N ALA A 325 -22.70 -21.71 36.13
CA ALA A 325 -23.52 -22.13 37.23
C ALA A 325 -23.29 -23.64 37.51
#